data_903c98512741d0b724416d669cb4df23
#
_entry.id   903c98512741d0b724416d669cb4df23
#
_cell.length_a   1.000
_cell.length_b   1.000
_cell.length_c   1.000
_cell.angle_alpha   90.00
_cell.angle_beta   90.00
_cell.angle_gamma   90.00
#
_symmetry.space_group_name_H-M   'P 1'
#
loop_
_entity.id
_entity.type
_entity.pdbx_description
1 polymer ?
#
loop_
_entity_poly.entity_id
_entity_poly.type
_entity_poly.pdbx_seq_one_letter_code
_entity_poly.pdbx_strand_id
1 'polypeptide(L)'
;MRILLVEDDPILSDAIKQCIENKYDVEQEYSGEDAYLIARSDIYDLIILDLMLPEMSGYEVLNNLRKEKVYTPVLILTAKDGLEDKLKGFQYGADDYLVKPFESKELLARIEAIMRRTKQNYSSDLLQFKDLIINLNTREAKIKDNKILLQGKQFDMLEYLMGFRNTIITKEQIFDKIWGFNSETTTNVVEVYASGLRKTLKEFGYDKYIKTIRGVGYMLSDK
;
A
#
# COMPACT_ATOMS: atom_id res chain seq x y z
N MET A 1 -2.99 -0.46 7.89
CA MET A 1 -2.09 0.22 6.95
C MET A 1 -0.71 -0.36 7.17
N ARG A 2 -0.04 -0.69 6.08
CA ARG A 2 1.24 -1.40 6.10
C ARG A 2 2.39 -0.49 5.70
N ILE A 3 3.44 -0.45 6.50
CA ILE A 3 4.64 0.37 6.28
C ILE A 3 5.83 -0.55 6.07
N LEU A 4 6.61 -0.29 5.02
CA LEU A 4 7.94 -0.85 4.86
C LEU A 4 8.94 0.12 5.47
N LEU A 5 9.71 -0.34 6.46
CA LEU A 5 10.79 0.40 7.09
C LEU A 5 12.13 -0.16 6.61
N VAL A 6 12.91 0.67 5.93
CA VAL A 6 14.21 0.30 5.36
C VAL A 6 15.31 1.11 6.05
N GLU A 7 16.04 0.44 6.93
CA GLU A 7 17.06 1.04 7.79
C GLU A 7 18.12 -0.01 8.11
N ASP A 8 19.38 0.23 7.83
CA ASP A 8 20.46 -0.73 8.01
C ASP A 8 20.94 -0.88 9.46
N ASP A 9 20.68 0.11 10.33
CA ASP A 9 20.91 -0.01 11.77
C ASP A 9 19.73 -0.72 12.46
N PRO A 10 19.89 -1.98 12.93
CA PRO A 10 18.81 -2.72 13.56
C PRO A 10 18.27 -2.07 14.83
N ILE A 11 19.13 -1.36 15.59
CA ILE A 11 18.73 -0.71 16.85
C ILE A 11 17.80 0.47 16.54
N LEU A 12 18.16 1.27 15.53
CA LEU A 12 17.32 2.39 15.10
C LEU A 12 16.04 1.89 14.43
N SER A 13 16.12 0.86 13.60
CA SER A 13 14.98 0.21 12.97
C SER A 13 13.96 -0.26 14.00
N ASP A 14 14.42 -0.98 15.06
CA ASP A 14 13.55 -1.44 16.14
C ASP A 14 12.94 -0.28 16.93
N ALA A 15 13.70 0.77 17.21
CA ALA A 15 13.20 1.96 17.90
C ALA A 15 12.11 2.68 17.07
N ILE A 16 12.30 2.80 15.76
CA ILE A 16 11.29 3.37 14.85
C ILE A 16 10.04 2.50 14.84
N LYS A 17 10.20 1.18 14.68
CA LYS A 17 9.08 0.23 14.68
C LYS A 17 8.25 0.36 15.95
N GLN A 18 8.88 0.32 17.14
CA GLN A 18 8.20 0.47 18.42
C GLN A 18 7.39 1.77 18.53
N CYS A 19 7.86 2.86 17.90
CA CYS A 19 7.12 4.12 17.88
C CYS A 19 5.81 4.05 17.10
N ILE A 20 5.74 3.22 16.05
CA ILE A 20 4.65 3.28 15.07
C ILE A 20 3.78 2.01 15.01
N GLU A 21 4.25 0.86 15.53
CA GLU A 21 3.55 -0.44 15.44
C GLU A 21 2.19 -0.49 16.14
N ASN A 22 1.93 0.41 17.09
CA ASN A 22 0.61 0.53 17.71
C ASN A 22 -0.49 1.00 16.73
N LYS A 23 -0.09 1.62 15.60
CA LYS A 23 -1.01 2.21 14.61
C LYS A 23 -0.89 1.54 13.23
N TYR A 24 0.27 0.96 12.93
CA TYR A 24 0.63 0.47 11.60
C TYR A 24 1.23 -0.94 11.67
N ASP A 25 0.99 -1.74 10.66
CA ASP A 25 1.70 -3.00 10.44
C ASP A 25 3.06 -2.66 9.81
N VAL A 26 4.16 -3.02 10.47
CA VAL A 26 5.52 -2.60 10.09
C VAL A 26 6.36 -3.80 9.73
N GLU A 27 6.83 -3.81 8.49
CA GLU A 27 7.82 -4.74 7.98
C GLU A 27 9.17 -4.04 7.89
N GLN A 28 10.24 -4.71 8.33
CA GLN A 28 11.59 -4.15 8.39
C GLN A 28 12.47 -4.83 7.36
N GLU A 29 13.25 -4.02 6.63
CA GLU A 29 14.32 -4.46 5.76
C GLU A 29 15.60 -3.67 6.04
N TYR A 30 16.74 -4.30 5.84
CA TYR A 30 18.03 -3.79 6.24
C TYR A 30 18.99 -3.57 5.06
N SER A 31 18.61 -3.97 3.86
CA SER A 31 19.35 -3.73 2.62
C SER A 31 18.47 -3.06 1.56
N GLY A 32 19.11 -2.26 0.70
CA GLY A 32 18.40 -1.60 -0.38
C GLY A 32 17.93 -2.56 -1.47
N GLU A 33 18.66 -3.66 -1.71
CA GLU A 33 18.30 -4.66 -2.72
C GLU A 33 17.06 -5.43 -2.32
N ASP A 34 17.01 -5.97 -1.08
CA ASP A 34 15.84 -6.67 -0.57
C ASP A 34 14.63 -5.75 -0.47
N ALA A 35 14.84 -4.53 0.05
CA ALA A 35 13.79 -3.52 0.10
C ALA A 35 13.19 -3.21 -1.28
N TYR A 36 14.01 -3.07 -2.32
CA TYR A 36 13.54 -2.87 -3.68
C TYR A 36 12.71 -4.08 -4.15
N LEU A 37 13.18 -5.31 -3.91
CA LEU A 37 12.50 -6.52 -4.35
C LEU A 37 11.10 -6.64 -3.75
N ILE A 38 10.93 -6.35 -2.46
CA ILE A 38 9.63 -6.45 -1.81
C ILE A 38 8.73 -5.23 -2.08
N ALA A 39 9.30 -4.02 -2.17
CA ALA A 39 8.54 -2.80 -2.45
C ALA A 39 7.86 -2.80 -3.83
N ARG A 40 8.40 -3.54 -4.80
CA ARG A 40 7.81 -3.73 -6.13
C ARG A 40 6.43 -4.38 -6.12
N SER A 41 6.08 -5.10 -5.06
CA SER A 41 4.76 -5.72 -4.92
C SER A 41 3.62 -4.69 -4.79
N ASP A 42 3.95 -3.41 -4.51
CA ASP A 42 3.01 -2.28 -4.36
C ASP A 42 1.90 -2.55 -3.31
N ILE A 43 2.26 -3.28 -2.25
CA ILE A 43 1.33 -3.65 -1.17
C ILE A 43 1.42 -2.73 0.04
N TYR A 44 2.47 -1.91 0.13
CA TYR A 44 2.69 -0.97 1.22
C TYR A 44 1.91 0.31 1.01
N ASP A 45 1.50 0.91 2.12
CA ASP A 45 0.81 2.21 2.13
C ASP A 45 1.82 3.37 2.29
N LEU A 46 3.04 3.07 2.77
CA LEU A 46 4.18 3.98 2.91
C LEU A 46 5.48 3.18 2.95
N ILE A 47 6.55 3.75 2.41
CA ILE A 47 7.92 3.29 2.61
C ILE A 47 8.67 4.36 3.41
N ILE A 48 9.29 4.00 4.53
CA ILE A 48 10.27 4.81 5.25
C ILE A 48 11.63 4.31 4.81
N LEU A 49 12.46 5.18 4.23
CA LEU A 49 13.64 4.76 3.47
C LEU A 49 14.88 5.56 3.88
N ASP A 50 15.89 4.89 4.45
CA ASP A 50 17.21 5.51 4.55
C ASP A 50 17.88 5.58 3.17
N LEU A 51 18.71 6.59 2.99
CA LEU A 51 19.53 6.76 1.78
C LEU A 51 20.84 6.00 1.84
N MET A 52 21.35 5.74 3.06
CA MET A 52 22.67 5.15 3.30
C MET A 52 22.56 3.65 3.58
N LEU A 53 21.99 2.93 2.62
CA LEU A 53 21.80 1.48 2.71
C LEU A 53 22.97 0.73 2.07
N PRO A 54 23.27 -0.49 2.53
CA PRO A 54 24.21 -1.39 1.85
C PRO A 54 23.62 -1.87 0.51
N GLU A 55 24.52 -2.31 -0.40
CA GLU A 55 24.25 -2.91 -1.70
C GLU A 55 23.60 -1.94 -2.69
N MET A 56 22.42 -1.42 -2.39
CA MET A 56 21.70 -0.47 -3.23
C MET A 56 21.30 0.74 -2.38
N SER A 57 21.74 1.95 -2.77
CA SER A 57 21.40 3.18 -2.04
C SER A 57 19.89 3.46 -2.08
N GLY A 58 19.34 4.13 -1.05
CA GLY A 58 17.92 4.50 -1.03
C GLY A 58 17.52 5.39 -2.22
N TYR A 59 18.40 6.18 -2.79
CA TYR A 59 18.13 6.91 -4.03
C TYR A 59 17.91 5.97 -5.22
N GLU A 60 18.71 4.91 -5.34
CA GLU A 60 18.56 3.92 -6.42
C GLU A 60 17.28 3.12 -6.23
N VAL A 61 16.97 2.71 -4.98
CA VAL A 61 15.70 2.06 -4.64
C VAL A 61 14.53 2.91 -5.13
N LEU A 62 14.46 4.17 -4.70
CA LEU A 62 13.39 5.09 -5.05
C LEU A 62 13.27 5.30 -6.56
N ASN A 63 14.38 5.56 -7.23
CA ASN A 63 14.41 5.78 -8.68
C ASN A 63 13.94 4.54 -9.46
N ASN A 64 14.35 3.35 -9.03
CA ASN A 64 13.95 2.10 -9.69
C ASN A 64 12.46 1.81 -9.47
N LEU A 65 11.93 2.03 -8.26
CA LEU A 65 10.50 1.92 -8.00
C LEU A 65 9.67 2.86 -8.90
N ARG A 66 10.10 4.11 -9.06
CA ARG A 66 9.40 5.09 -9.92
C ARG A 66 9.47 4.72 -11.41
N LYS A 67 10.59 4.16 -11.89
CA LYS A 67 10.72 3.63 -13.26
C LYS A 67 9.74 2.46 -13.50
N GLU A 68 9.50 1.62 -12.51
CA GLU A 68 8.53 0.52 -12.56
C GLU A 68 7.09 0.97 -12.28
N LYS A 69 6.86 2.28 -12.12
CA LYS A 69 5.54 2.86 -11.86
C LYS A 69 4.94 2.46 -10.49
N VAL A 70 5.78 2.12 -9.55
CA VAL A 70 5.38 1.98 -8.15
C VAL A 70 5.36 3.36 -7.53
N TYR A 71 4.16 3.81 -7.14
CA TYR A 71 3.92 5.16 -6.59
C TYR A 71 3.59 5.14 -5.11
N THR A 72 3.89 4.05 -4.43
CA THR A 72 3.83 4.02 -2.95
C THR A 72 4.55 5.24 -2.40
N PRO A 73 3.93 6.01 -1.50
CA PRO A 73 4.57 7.18 -0.88
C PRO A 73 5.87 6.81 -0.18
N VAL A 74 6.85 7.69 -0.25
CA VAL A 74 8.17 7.48 0.36
C VAL A 74 8.53 8.66 1.27
N LEU A 75 8.76 8.35 2.56
CA LEU A 75 9.41 9.24 3.52
C LEU A 75 10.89 8.89 3.59
N ILE A 76 11.75 9.78 3.14
CA ILE A 76 13.19 9.62 3.31
C ILE A 76 13.57 9.94 4.76
N LEU A 77 14.35 9.05 5.38
CA LEU A 77 14.84 9.19 6.74
C LEU A 77 16.36 8.97 6.75
N THR A 78 17.17 10.02 6.89
CA THR A 78 18.62 9.93 6.67
C THR A 78 19.42 10.96 7.45
N ALA A 79 20.72 10.71 7.64
CA ALA A 79 21.66 11.68 8.24
C ALA A 79 22.05 12.82 7.28
N LYS A 80 21.73 12.72 5.99
CA LYS A 80 22.04 13.76 5.02
C LYS A 80 21.08 14.94 5.19
N ASP A 81 21.60 16.11 5.58
CA ASP A 81 20.84 17.34 5.85
C ASP A 81 21.01 18.42 4.78
N GLY A 82 21.90 18.21 3.80
CA GLY A 82 22.19 19.14 2.74
C GLY A 82 20.98 19.49 1.88
N LEU A 83 20.89 20.75 1.47
CA LEU A 83 19.83 21.20 0.57
C LEU A 83 19.81 20.42 -0.74
N GLU A 84 20.98 20.13 -1.31
CA GLU A 84 21.12 19.35 -2.55
C GLU A 84 20.60 17.93 -2.40
N ASP A 85 20.86 17.26 -1.25
CA ASP A 85 20.36 15.93 -0.96
C ASP A 85 18.83 15.92 -0.86
N LYS A 86 18.25 16.92 -0.19
CA LYS A 86 16.79 17.07 -0.10
C LYS A 86 16.15 17.29 -1.46
N LEU A 87 16.70 18.22 -2.27
CA LEU A 87 16.22 18.48 -3.62
C LEU A 87 16.31 17.22 -4.50
N LYS A 88 17.40 16.48 -4.40
CA LYS A 88 17.58 15.22 -5.11
C LYS A 88 16.53 14.17 -4.69
N GLY A 89 16.25 14.03 -3.38
CA GLY A 89 15.20 13.14 -2.88
C GLY A 89 13.84 13.45 -3.51
N PHE A 90 13.44 14.72 -3.51
CA PHE A 90 12.18 15.14 -4.13
C PHE A 90 12.17 14.96 -5.64
N GLN A 91 13.29 15.20 -6.34
CA GLN A 91 13.39 14.96 -7.78
C GLN A 91 13.23 13.48 -8.15
N TYR A 92 13.68 12.56 -7.30
CA TYR A 92 13.44 11.13 -7.47
C TYR A 92 12.03 10.69 -7.06
N GLY A 93 11.21 11.60 -6.54
CA GLY A 93 9.80 11.34 -6.24
C GLY A 93 9.53 10.91 -4.79
N ALA A 94 10.33 11.37 -3.84
CA ALA A 94 9.99 11.27 -2.42
C ALA A 94 8.84 12.23 -2.07
N ASP A 95 8.01 11.83 -1.10
CA ASP A 95 6.85 12.60 -0.64
C ASP A 95 7.19 13.51 0.54
N ASP A 96 8.18 13.13 1.36
CA ASP A 96 8.71 13.94 2.44
C ASP A 96 10.14 13.50 2.81
N TYR A 97 10.81 14.29 3.65
CA TYR A 97 12.21 14.12 4.04
C TYR A 97 12.39 14.46 5.51
N LEU A 98 12.95 13.55 6.30
CA LEU A 98 13.25 13.74 7.72
C LEU A 98 14.73 13.47 8.01
N VAL A 99 15.40 14.42 8.66
CA VAL A 99 16.82 14.33 8.98
C VAL A 99 17.03 13.71 10.34
N LYS A 100 17.98 12.77 10.46
CA LYS A 100 18.46 12.20 11.72
C LYS A 100 19.44 13.18 12.39
N PRO A 101 19.39 13.39 13.75
CA PRO A 101 18.41 12.80 14.67
C PRO A 101 17.06 13.53 14.63
N PHE A 102 15.98 12.83 14.95
CA PHE A 102 14.62 13.34 14.92
C PHE A 102 13.85 12.95 16.20
N GLU A 103 12.81 13.69 16.48
CA GLU A 103 11.88 13.36 17.55
C GLU A 103 10.81 12.39 17.05
N SER A 104 10.44 11.37 17.87
CA SER A 104 9.39 10.40 17.53
C SER A 104 8.07 11.07 17.16
N LYS A 105 7.73 12.19 17.78
CA LYS A 105 6.53 12.97 17.48
C LYS A 105 6.59 13.59 16.08
N GLU A 106 7.76 14.01 15.62
CA GLU A 106 7.94 14.54 14.27
C GLU A 106 7.75 13.45 13.22
N LEU A 107 8.38 12.29 13.44
CA LEU A 107 8.21 11.14 12.56
C LEU A 107 6.73 10.75 12.41
N LEU A 108 6.01 10.60 13.53
CA LEU A 108 4.58 10.29 13.52
C LEU A 108 3.76 11.34 12.78
N ALA A 109 4.02 12.63 13.02
CA ALA A 109 3.30 13.71 12.35
C ALA A 109 3.50 13.71 10.83
N ARG A 110 4.72 13.40 10.36
CA ARG A 110 5.02 13.29 8.92
C ARG A 110 4.36 12.08 8.28
N ILE A 111 4.42 10.90 8.93
CA ILE A 111 3.70 9.71 8.50
C ILE A 111 2.21 10.02 8.36
N GLU A 112 1.59 10.61 9.38
CA GLU A 112 0.16 10.95 9.35
C GLU A 112 -0.17 11.98 8.25
N ALA A 113 0.71 12.95 7.99
CA ALA A 113 0.54 13.92 6.93
C ALA A 113 0.59 13.28 5.53
N ILE A 114 1.55 12.38 5.28
CA ILE A 114 1.65 11.64 4.03
C ILE A 114 0.41 10.76 3.86
N MET A 115 0.08 9.95 4.87
CA MET A 115 -1.07 9.04 4.84
C MET A 115 -2.39 9.79 4.62
N ARG A 116 -2.54 11.00 5.18
CA ARG A 116 -3.71 11.85 4.94
C ARG A 116 -3.77 12.35 3.50
N ARG A 117 -2.62 12.76 2.90
CA ARG A 117 -2.56 13.19 1.49
C ARG A 117 -2.88 12.05 0.55
N THR A 118 -2.38 10.85 0.83
CA THR A 118 -2.69 9.64 0.06
C THR A 118 -4.18 9.33 0.13
N LYS A 119 -4.81 9.46 1.31
CA LYS A 119 -6.27 9.37 1.46
C LYS A 119 -7.02 10.52 0.77
N GLN A 120 -6.45 11.72 0.70
CA GLN A 120 -7.07 12.89 0.03
C GLN A 120 -6.93 12.85 -1.48
N ASN A 121 -5.98 12.09 -2.03
CA ASN A 121 -5.95 11.76 -3.46
C ASN A 121 -7.08 10.77 -3.82
N TYR A 122 -7.57 9.98 -2.87
CA TYR A 122 -8.94 9.46 -2.85
C TYR A 122 -9.82 10.59 -2.28
N SER A 123 -10.27 11.53 -3.11
CA SER A 123 -10.97 12.78 -2.72
C SER A 123 -12.33 12.59 -2.03
N SER A 124 -12.54 11.48 -1.37
CA SER A 124 -13.58 11.18 -0.39
C SER A 124 -13.23 9.86 0.32
N ASP A 125 -13.61 9.71 1.60
CA ASP A 125 -13.64 8.40 2.29
C ASP A 125 -14.50 7.35 1.55
N LEU A 126 -14.95 7.69 0.35
CA LEU A 126 -15.81 6.94 -0.53
C LEU A 126 -15.08 6.61 -1.82
N LEU A 127 -14.91 5.32 -2.12
CA LEU A 127 -14.58 4.88 -3.47
C LEU A 127 -15.87 4.59 -4.22
N GLN A 128 -15.97 5.10 -5.44
CA GLN A 128 -17.15 4.92 -6.27
C GLN A 128 -16.80 4.27 -7.61
N PHE A 129 -17.53 3.22 -7.97
CA PHE A 129 -17.48 2.59 -9.27
C PHE A 129 -18.90 2.42 -9.79
N LYS A 130 -19.32 3.24 -10.76
CA LYS A 130 -20.73 3.39 -11.19
C LYS A 130 -21.61 3.73 -9.96
N ASP A 131 -22.65 2.94 -9.69
CA ASP A 131 -23.51 3.12 -8.51
C ASP A 131 -23.00 2.39 -7.26
N LEU A 132 -21.91 1.62 -7.39
CA LEU A 132 -21.25 0.97 -6.24
C LEU A 132 -20.40 2.00 -5.52
N ILE A 133 -20.68 2.20 -4.25
CA ILE A 133 -19.95 3.10 -3.36
C ILE A 133 -19.51 2.31 -2.13
N ILE A 134 -18.24 2.42 -1.77
CA ILE A 134 -17.74 1.91 -0.49
C ILE A 134 -17.21 3.06 0.36
N ASN A 135 -17.49 3.01 1.65
CA ASN A 135 -16.96 3.94 2.64
C ASN A 135 -15.80 3.28 3.38
N LEU A 136 -14.60 3.85 3.24
CA LEU A 136 -13.37 3.28 3.79
C LEU A 136 -13.30 3.39 5.32
N ASN A 137 -13.94 4.41 5.91
CA ASN A 137 -13.93 4.62 7.35
C ASN A 137 -14.95 3.72 8.06
N THR A 138 -16.18 3.65 7.54
CA THR A 138 -17.24 2.81 8.14
C THR A 138 -17.20 1.37 7.65
N ARG A 139 -16.39 1.08 6.60
CA ARG A 139 -16.32 -0.22 5.92
C ARG A 139 -17.68 -0.71 5.39
N GLU A 140 -18.51 0.23 5.00
CA GLU A 140 -19.82 -0.03 4.40
C GLU A 140 -19.76 0.02 2.88
N ALA A 141 -20.52 -0.87 2.25
CA ALA A 141 -20.70 -0.89 0.80
C ALA A 141 -22.18 -0.73 0.46
N LYS A 142 -22.48 0.02 -0.62
CA LYS A 142 -23.83 0.18 -1.15
C LYS A 142 -23.82 0.24 -2.65
N ILE A 143 -24.91 -0.26 -3.28
CA ILE A 143 -25.21 -0.02 -4.69
C ILE A 143 -26.54 0.71 -4.75
N LYS A 144 -26.53 1.95 -5.27
CA LYS A 144 -27.64 2.88 -5.16
C LYS A 144 -28.02 3.05 -3.67
N ASP A 145 -29.25 2.73 -3.29
CA ASP A 145 -29.76 2.83 -1.93
C ASP A 145 -29.66 1.50 -1.14
N ASN A 146 -29.21 0.42 -1.79
CA ASN A 146 -29.13 -0.90 -1.18
C ASN A 146 -27.78 -1.12 -0.51
N LYS A 147 -27.79 -1.35 0.80
CA LYS A 147 -26.61 -1.75 1.56
C LYS A 147 -26.20 -3.18 1.21
N ILE A 148 -24.91 -3.39 1.00
CA ILE A 148 -24.31 -4.69 0.68
C ILE A 148 -23.54 -5.17 1.91
N LEU A 149 -23.81 -6.38 2.37
CA LEU A 149 -23.06 -7.00 3.44
C LEU A 149 -21.85 -7.74 2.87
N LEU A 150 -20.66 -7.20 3.12
CA LEU A 150 -19.39 -7.82 2.78
C LEU A 150 -18.68 -8.31 4.03
N GLN A 151 -18.11 -9.52 3.96
CA GLN A 151 -17.19 -9.98 5.00
C GLN A 151 -15.89 -9.15 4.95
N GLY A 152 -15.16 -9.05 6.07
CA GLY A 152 -13.98 -8.18 6.17
C GLY A 152 -13.01 -8.30 4.99
N LYS A 153 -12.57 -9.52 4.66
CA LYS A 153 -11.65 -9.76 3.54
C LYS A 153 -12.27 -9.56 2.14
N GLN A 154 -13.58 -9.70 2.01
CA GLN A 154 -14.29 -9.33 0.76
C GLN A 154 -14.31 -7.82 0.57
N PHE A 155 -14.46 -7.06 1.65
CA PHE A 155 -14.37 -5.61 1.62
C PHE A 155 -12.96 -5.17 1.24
N ASP A 156 -11.92 -5.72 1.90
CA ASP A 156 -10.52 -5.41 1.59
C ASP A 156 -10.18 -5.70 0.11
N MET A 157 -10.68 -6.82 -0.43
CA MET A 157 -10.49 -7.16 -1.83
C MET A 157 -11.22 -6.21 -2.78
N LEU A 158 -12.44 -5.80 -2.45
CA LEU A 158 -13.20 -4.85 -3.25
C LEU A 158 -12.53 -3.48 -3.23
N GLU A 159 -12.11 -3.01 -2.05
CA GLU A 159 -11.35 -1.77 -1.87
C GLU A 159 -10.11 -1.76 -2.76
N TYR A 160 -9.30 -2.81 -2.70
CA TYR A 160 -8.07 -2.93 -3.47
C TYR A 160 -8.34 -2.90 -4.98
N LEU A 161 -9.31 -3.69 -5.45
CA LEU A 161 -9.72 -3.68 -6.86
C LEU A 161 -10.30 -2.33 -7.31
N MET A 162 -11.01 -1.62 -6.45
CA MET A 162 -11.56 -0.29 -6.75
C MET A 162 -10.48 0.79 -6.79
N GLY A 163 -9.41 0.65 -6.01
CA GLY A 163 -8.26 1.54 -6.06
C GLY A 163 -7.47 1.43 -7.37
N PHE A 164 -7.38 0.22 -7.94
CA PHE A 164 -6.61 -0.07 -9.14
C PHE A 164 -7.50 -0.47 -10.34
N ARG A 165 -8.49 0.39 -10.67
CA ARG A 165 -9.42 0.11 -11.77
C ARG A 165 -8.70 -0.05 -13.10
N ASN A 166 -9.20 -0.99 -13.90
CA ASN A 166 -8.67 -1.32 -15.24
C ASN A 166 -7.21 -1.82 -15.21
N THR A 167 -6.68 -2.16 -14.03
CA THR A 167 -5.37 -2.74 -13.84
C THR A 167 -5.52 -4.20 -13.43
N ILE A 168 -4.69 -5.07 -13.99
CA ILE A 168 -4.62 -6.46 -13.58
C ILE A 168 -3.83 -6.53 -12.29
N ILE A 169 -4.42 -7.09 -11.24
CA ILE A 169 -3.76 -7.34 -9.95
C ILE A 169 -3.56 -8.85 -9.84
N THR A 170 -2.32 -9.28 -9.61
CA THR A 170 -2.03 -10.72 -9.53
C THR A 170 -2.61 -11.33 -8.27
N LYS A 171 -2.73 -12.67 -8.25
CA LYS A 171 -3.20 -13.38 -7.06
C LYS A 171 -2.26 -13.16 -5.87
N GLU A 172 -0.96 -13.15 -6.14
CA GLU A 172 0.09 -12.90 -5.17
C GLU A 172 -0.05 -11.50 -4.58
N GLN A 173 -0.18 -10.46 -5.39
CA GLN A 173 -0.40 -9.08 -4.92
C GLN A 173 -1.65 -8.95 -4.06
N ILE A 174 -2.77 -9.58 -4.45
CA ILE A 174 -3.99 -9.57 -3.64
C ILE A 174 -3.77 -10.32 -2.33
N PHE A 175 -3.10 -11.47 -2.37
CA PHE A 175 -2.81 -12.27 -1.18
C PHE A 175 -1.94 -11.49 -0.20
N ASP A 176 -0.82 -10.97 -0.66
CA ASP A 176 0.16 -10.23 0.15
C ASP A 176 -0.47 -8.97 0.77
N LYS A 177 -1.26 -8.22 -0.01
CA LYS A 177 -1.96 -7.02 0.49
C LYS A 177 -2.99 -7.34 1.58
N ILE A 178 -3.73 -8.44 1.45
CA ILE A 178 -4.90 -8.72 2.30
C ILE A 178 -4.58 -9.70 3.43
N TRP A 179 -3.68 -10.66 3.23
CA TRP A 179 -3.30 -11.67 4.23
C TRP A 179 -1.89 -11.49 4.79
N GLY A 180 -1.00 -10.81 4.06
CA GLY A 180 0.40 -10.60 4.41
C GLY A 180 1.30 -11.79 4.07
N PHE A 181 2.61 -11.54 3.97
CA PHE A 181 3.60 -12.56 3.58
C PHE A 181 3.72 -13.71 4.59
N ASN A 182 3.52 -13.45 5.88
CA ASN A 182 3.66 -14.43 6.95
C ASN A 182 2.36 -15.22 7.21
N SER A 183 1.40 -15.19 6.29
CA SER A 183 0.15 -15.92 6.45
C SER A 183 0.36 -17.42 6.28
N GLU A 184 -0.14 -18.23 7.21
CA GLU A 184 -0.17 -19.69 7.09
C GLU A 184 -1.13 -20.18 5.99
N THR A 185 -1.93 -19.29 5.41
CA THR A 185 -2.90 -19.58 4.36
C THR A 185 -2.23 -19.57 3.00
N THR A 186 -2.74 -20.31 2.04
CA THR A 186 -2.24 -20.34 0.67
C THR A 186 -2.93 -19.33 -0.24
N THR A 187 -2.30 -18.93 -1.35
CA THR A 187 -2.86 -17.99 -2.34
C THR A 187 -4.21 -18.43 -2.94
N ASN A 188 -4.58 -19.71 -2.82
CA ASN A 188 -5.89 -20.23 -3.26
C ASN A 188 -7.07 -19.58 -2.53
N VAL A 189 -6.84 -19.04 -1.34
CA VAL A 189 -7.88 -18.31 -0.58
C VAL A 189 -8.40 -17.10 -1.38
N VAL A 190 -7.60 -16.47 -2.22
CA VAL A 190 -7.99 -15.36 -3.09
C VAL A 190 -9.14 -15.75 -4.01
N GLU A 191 -9.11 -16.97 -4.57
CA GLU A 191 -10.18 -17.48 -5.45
C GLU A 191 -11.50 -17.66 -4.68
N VAL A 192 -11.41 -18.14 -3.45
CA VAL A 192 -12.59 -18.33 -2.58
C VAL A 192 -13.25 -16.99 -2.28
N TYR A 193 -12.46 -15.98 -1.91
CA TYR A 193 -12.98 -14.64 -1.60
C TYR A 193 -13.45 -13.90 -2.85
N ALA A 194 -12.77 -14.05 -3.99
CA ALA A 194 -13.22 -13.51 -5.28
C ALA A 194 -14.56 -14.12 -5.70
N SER A 195 -14.73 -15.43 -5.53
CA SER A 195 -15.99 -16.12 -5.81
C SER A 195 -17.10 -15.63 -4.87
N GLY A 196 -16.81 -15.54 -3.57
CA GLY A 196 -17.75 -15.03 -2.56
C GLY A 196 -18.17 -13.58 -2.86
N LEU A 197 -17.22 -12.71 -3.17
CA LEU A 197 -17.48 -11.31 -3.54
C LEU A 197 -18.37 -11.22 -4.79
N ARG A 198 -18.08 -11.98 -5.84
CA ARG A 198 -18.95 -12.05 -7.02
C ARG A 198 -20.35 -12.52 -6.69
N LYS A 199 -20.48 -13.55 -5.85
CA LYS A 199 -21.79 -14.05 -5.44
C LYS A 199 -22.62 -12.95 -4.77
N THR A 200 -22.01 -12.18 -3.85
CA THR A 200 -22.69 -11.05 -3.20
C THR A 200 -23.05 -9.94 -4.19
N LEU A 201 -22.17 -9.61 -5.12
CA LEU A 201 -22.40 -8.55 -6.11
C LEU A 201 -23.36 -8.96 -7.25
N LYS A 202 -23.60 -10.27 -7.44
CA LYS A 202 -24.45 -10.80 -8.53
C LYS A 202 -25.90 -10.38 -8.41
N GLU A 203 -26.42 -10.24 -7.21
CA GLU A 203 -27.80 -9.78 -6.96
C GLU A 203 -28.06 -8.38 -7.55
N PHE A 204 -26.99 -7.59 -7.72
CA PHE A 204 -27.03 -6.24 -8.28
C PHE A 204 -26.48 -6.17 -9.71
N GLY A 205 -26.06 -7.30 -10.30
CA GLY A 205 -25.47 -7.36 -11.64
C GLY A 205 -24.05 -6.78 -11.73
N TYR A 206 -23.33 -6.67 -10.59
CA TYR A 206 -21.98 -6.11 -10.51
C TYR A 206 -20.86 -7.18 -10.54
N ASP A 207 -21.21 -8.46 -10.45
CA ASP A 207 -20.28 -9.60 -10.60
C ASP A 207 -19.50 -9.59 -11.90
N LYS A 208 -20.13 -9.15 -13.01
CA LYS A 208 -19.55 -9.06 -14.34
C LYS A 208 -18.38 -8.08 -14.46
N TYR A 209 -18.25 -7.13 -13.54
CA TYR A 209 -17.18 -6.15 -13.55
C TYR A 209 -15.89 -6.68 -12.88
N ILE A 210 -15.98 -7.74 -12.06
CA ILE A 210 -14.80 -8.40 -11.49
C ILE A 210 -14.37 -9.49 -12.48
N LYS A 211 -13.41 -9.18 -13.32
CA LYS A 211 -12.89 -10.09 -14.36
C LYS A 211 -11.79 -10.97 -13.80
N THR A 212 -11.78 -12.24 -14.21
CA THR A 212 -10.66 -13.15 -13.97
C THR A 212 -9.75 -13.13 -15.19
N ILE A 213 -8.49 -12.85 -14.96
CA ILE A 213 -7.43 -13.04 -15.96
C ILE A 213 -6.79 -14.39 -15.65
N ARG A 214 -7.12 -15.40 -16.46
CA ARG A 214 -6.73 -16.77 -16.21
C ARG A 214 -5.22 -16.91 -16.06
N GLY A 215 -4.78 -17.59 -15.01
CA GLY A 215 -3.37 -17.81 -14.71
C GLY A 215 -2.64 -16.57 -14.14
N VAL A 216 -3.31 -15.40 -14.01
CA VAL A 216 -2.68 -14.16 -13.56
C VAL A 216 -3.36 -13.61 -12.29
N GLY A 217 -4.64 -13.22 -12.36
CA GLY A 217 -5.29 -12.57 -11.24
C GLY A 217 -6.66 -11.99 -11.57
N TYR A 218 -6.96 -10.82 -11.01
CA TYR A 218 -8.26 -10.18 -11.12
C TYR A 218 -8.14 -8.71 -11.53
N MET A 219 -9.23 -8.19 -12.07
CA MET A 219 -9.34 -6.79 -12.47
C MET A 219 -10.78 -6.31 -12.29
N LEU A 220 -10.98 -5.12 -11.74
CA LEU A 220 -12.26 -4.42 -11.78
C LEU A 220 -12.30 -3.53 -13.03
N SER A 221 -13.21 -3.82 -13.95
CA SER A 221 -13.30 -3.08 -15.21
C SER A 221 -14.73 -3.02 -15.72
N ASP A 222 -15.08 -1.92 -16.34
CA ASP A 222 -16.35 -1.69 -17.04
C ASP A 222 -16.25 -1.81 -18.58
N LYS A 223 -15.05 -2.19 -19.06
CA LYS A 223 -14.78 -2.45 -20.49
C LYS A 223 -14.99 -3.92 -20.83
#